data_35411e4604329ae625561d174143aabd
#
_entry.id   35411e4604329ae625561d174143aabd
#
_cell.length_a   1.000
_cell.length_b   1.000
_cell.length_c   1.000
_cell.angle_alpha   90.00
_cell.angle_beta   90.00
_cell.angle_gamma   90.00
#
_symmetry.space_group_name_H-M   'P 1'
#
loop_
_entity.id
_entity.type
_entity.pdbx_description
1 polymer ?
#
loop_
_entity_poly.entity_id
_entity_poly.type
_entity_poly.pdbx_seq_one_letter_code
_entity_poly.pdbx_strand_id
1 'polypeptide(L)'
;MCIRDRDIGYRDETAFVVLATDGERYYTLDEYISKEGTTSVHAENIQELIDRWGIECIFIDSAAQQTKADLAYDYDIYCDNALKSVNDGIAAIQVLVDNEKIFFDLENCRHTYASLSSYRWNQRTESQKPFHDWSSHCSDAIRYAVYTYQRTRVSVYA
;
A
#
# COMPACT_ATOMS: atom_id res chain seq x y z
N MET A 1 -1.06 0.67 -7.09
CA MET A 1 -0.25 1.40 -6.11
C MET A 1 -1.06 1.68 -4.86
N CYS A 2 -0.45 1.66 -3.69
CA CYS A 2 -1.21 1.90 -2.45
C CYS A 2 -0.48 2.88 -1.54
N ILE A 3 -1.24 3.81 -0.97
CA ILE A 3 -0.81 4.71 0.09
C ILE A 3 -1.47 4.27 1.38
N ARG A 4 -0.70 4.05 2.44
CA ARG A 4 -1.21 4.03 3.79
C ARG A 4 -0.81 5.31 4.50
N ASP A 5 -1.79 6.14 4.75
CA ASP A 5 -1.69 7.23 5.70
C ASP A 5 -2.72 6.99 6.80
N ARG A 6 -2.28 7.06 8.03
CA ARG A 6 -3.13 7.00 9.20
C ARG A 6 -2.92 8.30 9.95
N ASP A 7 -3.81 9.24 9.74
CA ASP A 7 -3.81 10.57 10.33
C ASP A 7 -2.52 11.37 10.03
N ILE A 8 -2.66 12.45 9.26
CA ILE A 8 -1.65 13.49 9.17
C ILE A 8 -1.57 14.18 10.54
N GLY A 9 -1.07 13.44 11.50
CA GLY A 9 -0.55 13.91 12.76
C GLY A 9 0.92 13.56 12.76
N TYR A 10 1.77 14.49 12.65
CA TYR A 10 3.21 14.64 12.85
C TYR A 10 4.06 13.45 13.37
N ARG A 11 3.54 12.23 13.50
CA ARG A 11 4.20 11.08 14.15
C ARG A 11 4.04 9.71 13.46
N ASP A 12 3.19 9.57 12.46
CA ASP A 12 2.98 8.26 11.82
C ASP A 12 3.68 8.17 10.47
N GLU A 13 4.31 7.02 10.23
CA GLU A 13 5.10 6.76 9.02
C GLU A 13 4.16 6.61 7.81
N THR A 14 4.37 7.43 6.78
CA THR A 14 3.71 7.30 5.48
C THR A 14 4.48 6.31 4.64
N ALA A 15 3.80 5.28 4.14
CA ALA A 15 4.36 4.30 3.23
C ALA A 15 3.60 4.29 1.91
N PHE A 16 4.33 4.41 0.81
CA PHE A 16 3.83 4.36 -0.54
C PHE A 16 4.60 3.31 -1.33
N VAL A 17 3.92 2.30 -1.85
CA VAL A 17 4.55 1.18 -2.55
C VAL A 17 4.04 1.10 -3.98
N VAL A 18 4.96 1.04 -4.94
CA VAL A 18 4.67 0.87 -6.35
C VAL A 18 4.65 -0.61 -6.70
N LEU A 19 3.52 -1.06 -7.25
CA LEU A 19 3.32 -2.43 -7.70
C LEU A 19 2.97 -2.46 -9.19
N ALA A 20 3.61 -3.35 -9.93
CA ALA A 20 3.16 -3.75 -11.27
C ALA A 20 2.51 -5.14 -11.20
N THR A 21 1.59 -5.41 -12.12
CA THR A 21 0.98 -6.73 -12.28
C THR A 21 0.64 -7.02 -13.72
N ASP A 22 0.78 -8.28 -14.11
CA ASP A 22 0.29 -8.82 -15.39
C ASP A 22 -1.10 -9.47 -15.25
N GLY A 23 -1.74 -9.31 -14.07
CA GLY A 23 -3.01 -9.92 -13.71
C GLY A 23 -2.88 -11.22 -12.90
N GLU A 24 -1.72 -11.89 -12.97
CA GLU A 24 -1.43 -13.10 -12.20
C GLU A 24 -0.29 -12.94 -11.21
N ARG A 25 0.74 -12.19 -11.60
CA ARG A 25 1.94 -11.94 -10.82
C ARG A 25 2.02 -10.49 -10.40
N TYR A 26 2.65 -10.25 -9.28
CA TYR A 26 2.86 -8.91 -8.72
C TYR A 26 4.34 -8.65 -8.52
N TYR A 27 4.78 -7.45 -8.86
CA TYR A 27 6.16 -7.01 -8.78
C TYR A 27 6.21 -5.70 -7.99
N THR A 28 6.93 -5.67 -6.86
CA THR A 28 7.23 -4.40 -6.20
C THR A 28 8.36 -3.72 -6.96
N LEU A 29 8.14 -2.48 -7.39
CA LEU A 29 9.08 -1.75 -8.24
C LEU A 29 9.81 -0.64 -7.50
N ASP A 30 9.11 0.04 -6.59
CA ASP A 30 9.65 1.19 -5.87
C ASP A 30 8.88 1.42 -4.57
N GLU A 31 9.48 2.17 -3.64
CA GLU A 31 8.84 2.55 -2.38
C GLU A 31 9.23 3.96 -1.97
N TYR A 32 8.28 4.69 -1.38
CA TYR A 32 8.53 5.94 -0.68
C TYR A 32 8.07 5.80 0.77
N ILE A 33 8.97 6.05 1.70
CA ILE A 33 8.70 5.95 3.13
C ILE A 33 9.17 7.22 3.81
N SER A 34 8.29 7.85 4.57
CA SER A 34 8.61 9.04 5.33
C SER A 34 8.01 8.96 6.72
N LYS A 35 8.82 9.30 7.72
CA LYS A 35 8.37 9.39 9.12
C LYS A 35 7.73 10.72 9.45
N GLU A 36 8.05 11.73 8.67
CA GLU A 36 7.58 13.11 8.86
C GLU A 36 7.47 13.79 7.50
N GLY A 37 6.39 14.50 7.27
CA GLY A 37 6.22 15.26 6.05
C GLY A 37 4.88 15.98 6.00
N THR A 38 4.85 17.07 5.25
CA THR A 38 3.59 17.74 4.89
C THR A 38 2.97 17.06 3.68
N THR A 39 1.69 17.27 3.45
CA THR A 39 1.00 16.75 2.25
C THR A 39 1.72 17.17 0.96
N SER A 40 2.31 18.38 0.92
CA SER A 40 3.08 18.83 -0.25
C SER A 40 4.32 17.99 -0.52
N VAL A 41 5.09 17.67 0.51
CA VAL A 41 6.29 16.81 0.38
C VAL A 41 5.90 15.40 -0.07
N HIS A 42 4.82 14.86 0.47
CA HIS A 42 4.32 13.56 0.03
C HIS A 42 3.84 13.60 -1.42
N ALA A 43 3.09 14.64 -1.81
CA ALA A 43 2.60 14.82 -3.18
C ALA A 43 3.73 14.91 -4.20
N GLU A 44 4.79 15.67 -3.91
CA GLU A 44 5.97 15.77 -4.78
C GLU A 44 6.62 14.40 -5.03
N ASN A 45 6.87 13.63 -3.95
CA ASN A 45 7.48 12.30 -4.06
C ASN A 45 6.55 11.30 -4.79
N ILE A 46 5.24 11.37 -4.53
CA ILE A 46 4.25 10.54 -5.23
C ILE A 46 4.21 10.89 -6.71
N GLN A 47 4.25 12.19 -7.07
CA GLN A 47 4.27 12.63 -8.45
C GLN A 47 5.53 12.13 -9.19
N GLU A 48 6.69 12.16 -8.56
CA GLU A 48 7.91 11.59 -9.13
C GLU A 48 7.78 10.10 -9.44
N LEU A 49 7.12 9.34 -8.56
CA LEU A 49 6.86 7.92 -8.79
C LEU A 49 5.82 7.70 -9.89
N ILE A 50 4.78 8.54 -9.96
CA ILE A 50 3.79 8.51 -11.04
C ILE A 50 4.48 8.73 -12.38
N ASP A 51 5.32 9.74 -12.47
CA ASP A 51 6.02 10.10 -13.72
C ASP A 51 7.02 9.02 -14.13
N ARG A 52 7.72 8.42 -13.16
CA ARG A 52 8.72 7.36 -13.39
C ARG A 52 8.08 6.06 -13.85
N TRP A 53 6.98 5.65 -13.26
CA TRP A 53 6.41 4.32 -13.44
C TRP A 53 5.11 4.30 -14.24
N GLY A 54 4.56 5.45 -14.64
CA GLY A 54 3.31 5.53 -15.39
C GLY A 54 2.14 4.90 -14.65
N ILE A 55 1.92 5.33 -13.40
CA ILE A 55 0.97 4.70 -12.51
C ILE A 55 -0.47 4.94 -12.93
N GLU A 56 -1.22 3.86 -13.13
CA GLU A 56 -2.60 3.91 -13.63
C GLU A 56 -3.65 4.10 -12.52
N CYS A 57 -3.40 3.60 -11.31
CA CYS A 57 -4.34 3.70 -10.20
C CYS A 57 -3.61 3.81 -8.86
N ILE A 58 -4.20 4.53 -7.93
CA ILE A 58 -3.67 4.75 -6.59
C ILE A 58 -4.76 4.40 -5.58
N PHE A 59 -4.43 3.54 -4.62
CA PHE A 59 -5.33 3.20 -3.52
C PHE A 59 -4.83 3.83 -2.22
N ILE A 60 -5.72 4.47 -1.48
CA ILE A 60 -5.41 5.10 -0.20
C ILE A 60 -6.29 4.54 0.91
N ASP A 61 -5.77 4.50 2.13
CA ASP A 61 -6.56 4.13 3.30
C ASP A 61 -7.81 5.02 3.39
N SER A 62 -8.98 4.43 3.49
CA SER A 62 -10.24 5.15 3.59
C SER A 62 -10.38 6.02 4.86
N ALA A 63 -9.47 5.90 5.84
CA ALA A 63 -9.39 6.83 6.97
C ALA A 63 -8.72 8.16 6.61
N ALA A 64 -7.88 8.18 5.57
CA ALA A 64 -7.11 9.36 5.14
C ALA A 64 -7.92 10.27 4.18
N GLN A 65 -9.16 10.60 4.52
CA GLN A 65 -10.06 11.38 3.64
C GLN A 65 -9.54 12.79 3.36
N GLN A 66 -8.95 13.44 4.36
CA GLN A 66 -8.39 14.78 4.20
C GLN A 66 -7.20 14.75 3.23
N THR A 67 -6.25 13.84 3.44
CA THR A 67 -5.10 13.67 2.54
C THR A 67 -5.55 13.37 1.10
N LYS A 68 -6.55 12.50 0.95
CA LYS A 68 -7.12 12.19 -0.36
C LYS A 68 -7.69 13.43 -1.04
N ALA A 69 -8.42 14.27 -0.29
CA ALA A 69 -8.99 15.50 -0.80
C ALA A 69 -7.91 16.51 -1.18
N ASP A 70 -6.90 16.69 -0.33
CA ASP A 70 -5.77 17.61 -0.56
C ASP A 70 -4.95 17.17 -1.79
N LEU A 71 -4.65 15.88 -1.92
CA LEU A 71 -3.94 15.33 -3.08
C LEU A 71 -4.72 15.58 -4.38
N ALA A 72 -6.03 15.37 -4.38
CA ALA A 72 -6.86 15.60 -5.55
C ALA A 72 -7.00 17.07 -5.90
N TYR A 73 -7.22 17.95 -4.90
CA TYR A 73 -7.55 19.35 -5.11
C TYR A 73 -6.32 20.20 -5.41
N ASP A 74 -5.22 19.97 -4.68
CA ASP A 74 -4.03 20.82 -4.77
C ASP A 74 -2.98 20.28 -5.75
N TYR A 75 -3.01 18.95 -6.04
CA TYR A 75 -1.93 18.28 -6.80
C TYR A 75 -2.42 17.44 -7.99
N ASP A 76 -3.73 17.39 -8.28
CA ASP A 76 -4.32 16.55 -9.34
C ASP A 76 -4.00 15.04 -9.20
N ILE A 77 -3.70 14.58 -7.98
CA ILE A 77 -3.42 13.18 -7.67
C ILE A 77 -4.70 12.51 -7.17
N TYR A 78 -5.31 11.69 -8.00
CA TYR A 78 -6.57 11.02 -7.70
C TYR A 78 -6.35 9.63 -7.12
N CYS A 79 -6.96 9.37 -5.96
CA CYS A 79 -6.85 8.11 -5.25
C CYS A 79 -8.21 7.46 -5.05
N ASP A 80 -8.26 6.15 -5.16
CA ASP A 80 -9.42 5.34 -4.78
C ASP A 80 -9.30 4.81 -3.36
N ASN A 81 -10.42 4.57 -2.69
CA ASN A 81 -10.40 4.01 -1.36
C ASN A 81 -9.97 2.54 -1.39
N ALA A 82 -9.00 2.19 -0.57
CA ALA A 82 -8.58 0.81 -0.39
C ALA A 82 -9.65 -0.01 0.36
N LEU A 83 -9.79 -1.28 -0.01
CA LEU A 83 -10.57 -2.27 0.73
C LEU A 83 -9.79 -2.75 1.95
N LYS A 84 -10.39 -2.65 3.14
CA LYS A 84 -9.70 -2.83 4.43
C LYS A 84 -9.85 -4.21 5.07
N SER A 85 -10.44 -5.20 4.41
CA SER A 85 -10.54 -6.53 5.01
C SER A 85 -9.16 -7.07 5.37
N VAL A 86 -8.90 -7.23 6.66
CA VAL A 86 -7.59 -7.67 7.17
C VAL A 86 -7.36 -9.13 6.79
N ASN A 87 -8.29 -10.01 7.15
CA ASN A 87 -8.14 -11.45 6.95
C ASN A 87 -8.11 -11.81 5.46
N ASP A 88 -9.03 -11.26 4.66
CA ASP A 88 -9.07 -11.54 3.22
C ASP A 88 -7.84 -10.97 2.50
N GLY A 89 -7.41 -9.78 2.90
CA GLY A 89 -6.22 -9.16 2.32
C GLY A 89 -4.94 -9.91 2.64
N ILE A 90 -4.78 -10.41 3.88
CA ILE A 90 -3.64 -11.26 4.26
C ILE A 90 -3.69 -12.59 3.50
N ALA A 91 -4.87 -13.22 3.41
CA ALA A 91 -5.04 -14.44 2.65
C ALA A 91 -4.69 -14.26 1.17
N ALA A 92 -5.06 -13.12 0.56
CA ALA A 92 -4.70 -12.81 -0.82
C ALA A 92 -3.17 -12.72 -1.01
N ILE A 93 -2.45 -12.06 -0.09
CA ILE A 93 -0.98 -12.01 -0.14
C ILE A 93 -0.37 -13.41 0.06
N GLN A 94 -0.88 -14.18 1.02
CA GLN A 94 -0.38 -15.52 1.31
C GLN A 94 -0.51 -16.44 0.10
N VAL A 95 -1.63 -16.40 -0.61
CA VAL A 95 -1.82 -17.15 -1.85
C VAL A 95 -0.77 -16.77 -2.91
N LEU A 96 -0.41 -15.49 -3.03
CA LEU A 96 0.63 -15.05 -3.96
C LEU A 96 2.02 -15.54 -3.55
N VAL A 97 2.33 -15.51 -2.25
CA VAL A 97 3.61 -16.02 -1.72
C VAL A 97 3.71 -17.53 -1.91
N ASP A 98 2.69 -18.29 -1.52
CA ASP A 98 2.68 -19.76 -1.60
C ASP A 98 2.76 -20.28 -3.05
N ASN A 99 2.28 -19.49 -4.01
CA ASN A 99 2.34 -19.82 -5.44
C ASN A 99 3.51 -19.14 -6.18
N GLU A 100 4.44 -18.49 -5.46
CA GLU A 100 5.58 -17.78 -6.04
C GLU A 100 5.15 -16.72 -7.10
N LYS A 101 4.06 -15.98 -6.80
CA LYS A 101 3.47 -14.97 -7.70
C LYS A 101 3.70 -13.52 -7.25
N ILE A 102 4.47 -13.29 -6.20
CA ILE A 102 4.88 -11.95 -5.76
C ILE A 102 6.40 -11.85 -5.73
N PHE A 103 6.93 -10.81 -6.35
CA PHE A 103 8.36 -10.58 -6.53
C PHE A 103 8.74 -9.22 -5.98
N PHE A 104 9.95 -9.11 -5.42
CA PHE A 104 10.44 -7.89 -4.78
C PHE A 104 11.71 -7.41 -5.47
N ASP A 105 11.72 -6.15 -5.91
CA ASP A 105 12.94 -5.44 -6.21
C ASP A 105 13.65 -5.09 -4.90
N LEU A 106 14.66 -5.86 -4.53
CA LEU A 106 15.38 -5.66 -3.27
C LEU A 106 16.32 -4.45 -3.30
N GLU A 107 16.57 -3.85 -4.44
CA GLU A 107 17.35 -2.63 -4.55
C GLU A 107 16.47 -1.42 -4.15
N ASN A 108 15.25 -1.36 -4.66
CA ASN A 108 14.33 -0.23 -4.48
C ASN A 108 13.28 -0.45 -3.38
N CYS A 109 13.00 -1.70 -2.97
CA CYS A 109 11.90 -2.05 -2.05
C CYS A 109 12.37 -2.81 -0.80
N ARG A 110 13.49 -2.41 -0.19
CA ARG A 110 14.08 -3.08 0.99
C ARG A 110 13.16 -3.04 2.21
N HIS A 111 12.54 -1.90 2.47
CA HIS A 111 11.65 -1.73 3.62
C HIS A 111 10.36 -2.54 3.44
N THR A 112 9.80 -2.52 2.24
CA THR A 112 8.63 -3.31 1.87
C THR A 112 8.88 -4.80 2.06
N TYR A 113 10.01 -5.31 1.58
CA TYR A 113 10.38 -6.71 1.78
C TYR A 113 10.61 -7.07 3.25
N ALA A 114 11.36 -6.25 3.98
CA ALA A 114 11.61 -6.45 5.41
C ALA A 114 10.32 -6.37 6.24
N SER A 115 9.44 -5.43 5.90
CA SER A 115 8.12 -5.25 6.50
C SER A 115 7.27 -6.52 6.35
N LEU A 116 7.10 -7.00 5.12
CA LEU A 116 6.28 -8.18 4.85
C LEU A 116 6.87 -9.45 5.49
N SER A 117 8.20 -9.60 5.50
CA SER A 117 8.89 -10.73 6.13
C SER A 117 8.76 -10.74 7.66
N SER A 118 8.52 -9.58 8.26
CA SER A 118 8.37 -9.41 9.72
C SER A 118 6.90 -9.31 10.17
N TYR A 119 5.97 -9.27 9.23
CA TYR A 119 4.55 -9.11 9.51
C TYR A 119 3.98 -10.32 10.25
N ARG A 120 3.36 -10.10 11.41
CA ARG A 120 2.92 -11.17 12.30
C ARG A 120 1.61 -10.84 13.02
N TRP A 121 0.92 -11.88 13.44
CA TRP A 121 -0.28 -11.76 14.25
C TRP A 121 0.02 -11.36 15.70
N ASN A 122 -0.83 -10.51 16.26
CA ASN A 122 -0.76 -10.20 17.68
C ASN A 122 -1.45 -11.32 18.48
N GLN A 123 -0.65 -12.18 19.08
CA GLN A 123 -1.14 -13.31 19.88
C GLN A 123 -1.72 -12.90 21.26
N ARG A 124 -1.59 -11.64 21.66
CA ARG A 124 -2.01 -11.14 22.98
C ARG A 124 -3.43 -10.56 22.99
N THR A 125 -4.07 -10.41 21.84
CA THR A 125 -5.42 -9.87 21.72
C THR A 125 -6.39 -10.94 21.23
N GLU A 126 -7.57 -11.03 21.88
CA GLU A 126 -8.67 -11.91 21.43
C GLU A 126 -9.14 -11.58 19.99
N SER A 127 -8.86 -10.38 19.51
CA SER A 127 -9.23 -9.90 18.18
C SER A 127 -8.12 -10.17 17.17
N GLN A 128 -7.73 -11.35 16.84
CA GLN A 128 -6.82 -11.78 15.75
C GLN A 128 -6.41 -10.64 14.77
N LYS A 129 -5.77 -9.58 15.28
CA LYS A 129 -5.27 -8.46 14.49
C LYS A 129 -3.77 -8.59 14.32
N PRO A 130 -3.20 -8.16 13.18
CA PRO A 130 -1.75 -8.07 13.03
C PRO A 130 -1.13 -7.18 14.11
N PHE A 131 0.11 -7.44 14.45
CA PHE A 131 0.86 -6.60 15.35
C PHE A 131 1.11 -5.25 14.66
N HIS A 132 0.79 -4.15 15.35
CA HIS A 132 0.98 -2.81 14.81
C HIS A 132 2.34 -2.28 15.25
N ASP A 133 3.33 -2.38 14.39
CA ASP A 133 4.68 -1.85 14.54
C ASP A 133 5.18 -1.32 13.19
N TRP A 134 6.45 -1.01 13.09
CA TRP A 134 7.09 -0.53 11.86
C TRP A 134 6.83 -1.44 10.64
N SER A 135 6.65 -2.75 10.86
CA SER A 135 6.39 -3.71 9.78
C SER A 135 4.97 -3.62 9.21
N SER A 136 4.07 -2.93 9.87
CA SER A 136 2.66 -2.87 9.43
C SER A 136 2.43 -1.92 8.25
N HIS A 137 3.21 -0.84 8.13
CA HIS A 137 2.94 0.21 7.14
C HIS A 137 3.05 -0.27 5.69
N CYS A 138 4.21 -0.77 5.28
CA CYS A 138 4.39 -1.28 3.92
C CYS A 138 3.59 -2.57 3.66
N SER A 139 3.45 -3.44 4.68
CA SER A 139 2.65 -4.66 4.55
C SER A 139 1.18 -4.36 4.31
N ASP A 140 0.64 -3.37 5.01
CA ASP A 140 -0.73 -2.91 4.76
C ASP A 140 -0.87 -2.21 3.42
N ALA A 141 0.14 -1.45 2.96
CA ALA A 141 0.14 -0.83 1.64
C ALA A 141 0.06 -1.89 0.53
N ILE A 142 0.90 -2.93 0.59
CA ILE A 142 0.81 -4.06 -0.37
C ILE A 142 -0.55 -4.74 -0.29
N ARG A 143 -1.02 -5.02 0.92
CA ARG A 143 -2.31 -5.67 1.14
C ARG A 143 -3.45 -4.87 0.53
N TYR A 144 -3.47 -3.56 0.74
CA TYR A 144 -4.47 -2.68 0.15
C TYR A 144 -4.41 -2.69 -1.37
N ALA A 145 -3.22 -2.55 -1.95
CA ALA A 145 -3.04 -2.56 -3.40
C ALA A 145 -3.51 -3.87 -4.02
N VAL A 146 -2.98 -5.00 -3.56
CA VAL A 146 -3.29 -6.33 -4.12
C VAL A 146 -4.76 -6.66 -3.95
N TYR A 147 -5.29 -6.55 -2.73
CA TYR A 147 -6.66 -6.96 -2.44
C TYR A 147 -7.68 -6.07 -3.16
N THR A 148 -7.48 -4.75 -3.16
CA THR A 148 -8.39 -3.84 -3.86
C THR A 148 -8.35 -4.06 -5.36
N TYR A 149 -7.15 -4.16 -5.94
CA TYR A 149 -6.98 -4.39 -7.36
C TYR A 149 -7.64 -5.69 -7.83
N GLN A 150 -7.43 -6.80 -7.12
CA GLN A 150 -8.07 -8.08 -7.44
C GLN A 150 -9.59 -7.99 -7.40
N ARG A 151 -10.17 -7.27 -6.45
CA ARG A 151 -11.62 -7.14 -6.30
C ARG A 151 -12.25 -6.17 -7.30
N THR A 152 -11.57 -5.10 -7.64
CA THR A 152 -12.11 -4.10 -8.59
C THR A 152 -12.00 -4.54 -10.04
N ARG A 153 -10.95 -5.27 -10.42
CA ARG A 153 -10.76 -5.75 -11.80
C ARG A 153 -11.58 -6.99 -12.13
N VAL A 154 -11.90 -7.85 -11.19
CA VAL A 154 -12.79 -9.01 -11.40
C VAL A 154 -14.21 -8.55 -11.75
N SER A 155 -14.64 -7.37 -11.31
CA SER A 155 -15.97 -6.82 -11.63
C SER A 155 -16.09 -6.28 -13.06
N VAL A 156 -14.99 -6.10 -13.79
CA VAL A 156 -15.01 -5.53 -15.16
C VAL A 156 -15.16 -6.63 -16.23
N TYR A 157 -14.93 -7.89 -15.88
CA TYR A 157 -15.01 -9.03 -16.81
C TYR A 157 -16.17 -10.00 -16.52
N ALA A 158 -17.04 -9.64 -15.61
CA ALA A 158 -18.29 -10.34 -15.32
C ALA A 158 -19.46 -9.56 -15.96
#